data_ce621231cbae1389e121617992ab598e
#
_entry.id   ce621231cbae1389e121617992ab598e
#
_cell.length_a   1.000
_cell.length_b   1.000
_cell.length_c   1.000
_cell.angle_alpha   90.00
_cell.angle_beta   90.00
_cell.angle_gamma   90.00
#
_symmetry.space_group_name_H-M   'P 1'
#
loop_
_entity.id
_entity.type
_entity.pdbx_description
1 polymer ?
#
loop_
_entity_poly.entity_id
_entity_poly.type
_entity_poly.pdbx_seq_one_letter_code
_entity_poly.pdbx_strand_id
1 'polypeptide(L)'
;MLPPPKLSLEELRAADARRAALVYVSEAFAEAVLDGIDVDAFADAALGAVFRELVANYGEEQVVALAECLPERIRAGVFSAHSQQ
;
A
#
# COMPACT_ATOMS: atom_id res chain seq x y z
N MET A 1 23.79 27.44 5.16
CA MET A 1 22.95 26.32 5.58
C MET A 1 21.54 26.46 5.07
N LEU A 2 21.06 25.42 4.45
CA LEU A 2 19.73 25.46 3.87
C LEU A 2 18.69 24.97 4.87
N PRO A 3 17.55 25.64 4.91
CA PRO A 3 16.47 25.16 5.77
C PRO A 3 15.96 23.82 5.25
N PRO A 4 15.38 22.99 6.12
CA PRO A 4 14.81 21.76 5.66
C PRO A 4 13.65 22.02 4.70
N PRO A 5 13.46 21.16 3.73
CA PRO A 5 12.35 21.36 2.80
C PRO A 5 11.02 21.26 3.55
N LYS A 6 10.11 22.08 3.14
CA LYS A 6 8.78 22.05 3.72
C LYS A 6 7.87 21.25 2.79
N LEU A 7 7.06 20.41 3.38
CA LEU A 7 6.06 19.71 2.62
C LEU A 7 4.97 20.69 2.19
N SER A 8 4.53 20.53 0.97
CA SER A 8 3.39 21.33 0.50
C SER A 8 2.13 20.83 1.21
N LEU A 9 1.10 21.67 1.15
CA LEU A 9 -0.17 21.28 1.72
C LEU A 9 -0.71 20.01 1.08
N GLU A 10 -0.48 19.88 -0.22
CA GLU A 10 -0.93 18.67 -0.92
C GLU A 10 -0.16 17.45 -0.46
N GLU A 11 1.14 17.60 -0.21
CA GLU A 11 1.93 16.49 0.27
C GLU A 11 1.49 16.07 1.67
N LEU A 12 1.16 17.03 2.51
CA LEU A 12 0.67 16.72 3.85
C LEU A 12 -0.67 15.99 3.79
N ARG A 13 -1.54 16.40 2.91
CA ARG A 13 -2.82 15.72 2.75
C ARG A 13 -2.65 14.31 2.24
N ALA A 14 -1.72 14.12 1.30
CA ALA A 14 -1.47 12.80 0.77
C ALA A 14 -0.90 11.88 1.85
N ALA A 15 -0.02 12.42 2.70
CA ALA A 15 0.54 11.64 3.79
C ALA A 15 -0.53 11.27 4.81
N ASP A 16 -1.42 12.21 5.13
CA ASP A 16 -2.50 11.93 6.06
C ASP A 16 -3.47 10.90 5.49
N ALA A 17 -3.80 11.02 4.21
CA ALA A 17 -4.71 10.07 3.58
C ALA A 17 -4.10 8.67 3.59
N ARG A 18 -2.79 8.58 3.33
CA ARG A 18 -2.12 7.29 3.33
C ARG A 18 -2.12 6.67 4.72
N ARG A 19 -1.90 7.50 5.74
CA ARG A 19 -1.91 7.01 7.11
C ARG A 19 -3.30 6.53 7.51
N ALA A 20 -4.33 7.28 7.14
CA ALA A 20 -5.71 6.89 7.43
C ALA A 20 -6.06 5.60 6.72
N ALA A 21 -5.64 5.47 5.45
CA ALA A 21 -5.92 4.26 4.69
C ALA A 21 -5.27 3.04 5.33
N LEU A 22 -4.05 3.22 5.86
CA LEU A 22 -3.36 2.12 6.52
C LEU A 22 -4.14 1.61 7.72
N VAL A 23 -4.81 2.51 8.43
CA VAL A 23 -5.63 2.09 9.56
C VAL A 23 -6.73 1.14 9.10
N TYR A 24 -7.40 1.49 8.00
CA TYR A 24 -8.44 0.61 7.46
C TYR A 24 -7.89 -0.75 7.06
N VAL A 25 -6.76 -0.74 6.38
CA VAL A 25 -6.15 -2.00 5.96
C VAL A 25 -5.74 -2.84 7.16
N SER A 26 -5.13 -2.21 8.15
CA SER A 26 -4.69 -2.92 9.35
C SER A 26 -5.88 -3.52 10.10
N GLU A 27 -6.97 -2.79 10.18
CA GLU A 27 -8.15 -3.29 10.87
C GLU A 27 -8.77 -4.46 10.11
N ALA A 28 -8.77 -4.39 8.78
CA ALA A 28 -9.30 -5.49 7.99
C ALA A 28 -8.48 -6.76 8.19
N PHE A 29 -7.15 -6.60 8.25
CA PHE A 29 -6.28 -7.73 8.53
C PHE A 29 -6.58 -8.34 9.89
N ALA A 30 -6.70 -7.48 10.91
CA ALA A 30 -6.96 -7.96 12.26
C ALA A 30 -8.29 -8.71 12.33
N GLU A 31 -9.31 -8.18 11.67
CA GLU A 31 -10.60 -8.84 11.67
C GLU A 31 -10.55 -10.19 10.97
N ALA A 32 -9.83 -10.25 9.86
CA ALA A 32 -9.70 -11.50 9.14
C ALA A 32 -9.03 -12.57 10.01
N VAL A 33 -7.98 -12.17 10.73
CA VAL A 33 -7.29 -13.10 11.62
C VAL A 33 -8.23 -13.58 12.72
N LEU A 34 -9.00 -12.67 13.30
CA LEU A 34 -9.93 -13.04 14.36
C LEU A 34 -11.01 -13.99 13.85
N ASP A 35 -11.40 -13.83 12.60
CA ASP A 35 -12.42 -14.71 12.01
C ASP A 35 -11.83 -16.04 11.52
N GLY A 36 -10.53 -16.24 11.70
CA GLY A 36 -9.90 -17.49 11.31
C GLY A 36 -9.61 -17.61 9.83
N ILE A 37 -9.60 -16.49 9.12
CA ILE A 37 -9.29 -16.50 7.69
C ILE A 37 -7.78 -16.59 7.51
N ASP A 38 -7.36 -17.51 6.64
CA ASP A 38 -5.96 -17.69 6.35
C ASP A 38 -5.37 -16.42 5.74
N VAL A 39 -4.17 -16.06 6.19
CA VAL A 39 -3.51 -14.83 5.74
C VAL A 39 -3.30 -14.86 4.23
N ASP A 40 -2.92 -16.01 3.69
CA ASP A 40 -2.70 -16.11 2.25
C ASP A 40 -3.98 -15.86 1.47
N ALA A 41 -5.10 -16.39 1.96
CA ALA A 41 -6.37 -16.17 1.30
C ALA A 41 -6.77 -14.70 1.37
N PHE A 42 -6.55 -14.08 2.53
CA PHE A 42 -6.88 -12.66 2.67
C PHE A 42 -6.00 -11.81 1.75
N ALA A 43 -4.71 -12.12 1.69
CA ALA A 43 -3.78 -11.34 0.86
C ALA A 43 -4.16 -11.45 -0.61
N ASP A 44 -4.52 -12.66 -1.06
CA ASP A 44 -4.90 -12.84 -2.44
C ASP A 44 -6.17 -12.05 -2.77
N ALA A 45 -7.14 -12.11 -1.89
CA ALA A 45 -8.37 -11.38 -2.10
C ALA A 45 -8.14 -9.87 -2.10
N ALA A 46 -7.28 -9.40 -1.19
CA ALA A 46 -6.98 -7.98 -1.08
C ALA A 46 -6.29 -7.47 -2.34
N LEU A 47 -5.30 -8.23 -2.83
CA LEU A 47 -4.61 -7.84 -4.05
C LEU A 47 -5.57 -7.79 -5.23
N GLY A 48 -6.43 -8.80 -5.34
CA GLY A 48 -7.39 -8.81 -6.42
C GLY A 48 -8.34 -7.64 -6.38
N ALA A 49 -8.84 -7.33 -5.19
CA ALA A 49 -9.77 -6.22 -5.02
C ALA A 49 -9.11 -4.89 -5.39
N VAL A 50 -7.88 -4.69 -4.90
CA VAL A 50 -7.16 -3.44 -5.16
C VAL A 50 -6.88 -3.28 -6.64
N PHE A 51 -6.36 -4.33 -7.28
CA PHE A 51 -6.02 -4.22 -8.69
C PHE A 51 -7.26 -4.06 -9.56
N ARG A 52 -8.36 -4.67 -9.17
CA ARG A 52 -9.61 -4.48 -9.92
C ARG A 52 -10.04 -3.02 -9.90
N GLU A 53 -9.94 -2.39 -8.73
CA GLU A 53 -10.27 -0.98 -8.62
C GLU A 53 -9.31 -0.10 -9.42
N LEU A 54 -8.02 -0.43 -9.36
CA LEU A 54 -7.04 0.36 -10.08
C LEU A 54 -7.24 0.25 -11.60
N VAL A 55 -7.52 -0.96 -12.08
CA VAL A 55 -7.76 -1.15 -13.50
C VAL A 55 -9.02 -0.38 -13.94
N ALA A 56 -10.06 -0.41 -13.11
CA ALA A 56 -11.27 0.32 -13.43
C ALA A 56 -11.04 1.82 -13.55
N ASN A 57 -10.15 2.36 -12.73
CA ASN A 57 -9.90 3.79 -12.71
C ASN A 57 -8.81 4.25 -13.67
N TYR A 58 -7.81 3.44 -13.91
CA TYR A 58 -6.63 3.87 -14.66
C TYR A 58 -6.33 3.03 -15.90
N GLY A 59 -7.01 1.91 -16.07
CA GLY A 59 -6.75 1.05 -17.21
C GLY A 59 -5.63 0.06 -16.95
N GLU A 60 -5.61 -0.99 -17.75
CA GLU A 60 -4.70 -2.10 -17.55
C GLU A 60 -3.24 -1.71 -17.71
N GLU A 61 -2.95 -0.85 -18.68
CA GLU A 61 -1.56 -0.51 -18.94
C GLU A 61 -0.91 0.25 -17.80
N GLN A 62 -1.67 1.16 -17.21
CA GLN A 62 -1.16 1.90 -16.06
C GLN A 62 -0.91 0.97 -14.88
N VAL A 63 -1.80 0.01 -14.69
CA VAL A 63 -1.66 -0.90 -13.57
C VAL A 63 -0.49 -1.86 -13.78
N VAL A 64 -0.27 -2.28 -15.04
CA VAL A 64 0.90 -3.09 -15.34
C VAL A 64 2.19 -2.33 -15.00
N ALA A 65 2.24 -1.05 -15.37
CA ALA A 65 3.42 -0.25 -15.06
C ALA A 65 3.64 -0.15 -13.55
N LEU A 66 2.57 0.03 -12.79
CA LEU A 66 2.68 0.06 -11.35
C LEU A 66 3.18 -1.27 -10.80
N ALA A 67 2.61 -2.36 -11.31
CA ALA A 67 2.98 -3.68 -10.82
C ALA A 67 4.42 -4.01 -11.14
N GLU A 68 4.94 -3.51 -12.25
CA GLU A 68 6.32 -3.79 -12.63
C GLU A 68 7.33 -3.11 -11.71
N CYS A 69 6.90 -2.11 -10.96
CA CYS A 69 7.76 -1.48 -9.98
C CYS A 69 7.84 -2.27 -8.68
N LEU A 70 6.92 -3.21 -8.46
CA LEU A 70 6.85 -3.90 -7.18
C LEU A 70 8.03 -4.82 -6.90
N PRO A 71 8.54 -5.60 -7.87
CA PRO A 71 9.66 -6.49 -7.56
C PRO A 71 10.85 -5.75 -6.99
N GLU A 72 11.20 -4.60 -7.56
CA GLU A 72 12.33 -3.83 -7.05
C GLU A 72 12.07 -3.31 -5.65
N ARG A 73 10.86 -2.85 -5.41
CA ARG A 73 10.52 -2.34 -4.09
C ARG A 73 10.56 -3.45 -3.04
N ILE A 74 10.11 -4.63 -3.42
CA ILE A 74 10.14 -5.76 -2.50
C ILE A 74 11.60 -6.13 -2.19
N ARG A 75 12.45 -6.19 -3.22
CA ARG A 75 13.86 -6.53 -3.01
C ARG A 75 14.59 -5.46 -2.21
N ALA A 76 14.20 -4.21 -2.39
CA ALA A 76 14.81 -3.11 -1.66
C ALA A 76 14.41 -3.07 -0.20
N GLY A 77 13.47 -3.92 0.22
CA GLY A 77 13.09 -4.00 1.61
C GLY A 77 12.05 -2.98 2.02
N VAL A 78 11.39 -2.35 1.06
CA VAL A 78 10.39 -1.33 1.38
C VAL A 78 9.30 -1.90 2.29
N PHE A 79 8.95 -3.17 2.08
CA PHE A 79 7.90 -3.81 2.86
C PHE A 79 8.41 -4.71 3.96
N SER A 80 9.71 -4.72 4.21
CA SER A 80 10.31 -5.60 5.21
C SER A 80 10.22 -4.97 6.58
N ALA A 81 9.72 -5.74 7.54
CA ALA A 81 9.61 -5.24 8.90
C ALA A 81 10.99 -4.94 9.50
N HIS A 82 12.01 -5.68 9.05
CA HIS A 82 13.35 -5.53 9.61
C HIS A 82 14.14 -4.38 9.02
N SER A 83 13.63 -3.78 7.95
CA SER A 83 14.34 -2.69 7.31
C SER A 83 14.30 -1.42 8.16
N GLN A 84 13.60 -1.47 9.26
CA GLN A 84 13.48 -0.33 10.16
C GLN A 84 14.65 -0.19 11.11
N GLN A 85 15.57 -1.06 11.07
CA GLN A 85 16.70 -1.08 12.01
C GLN A 85 17.56 0.17 11.99
#